data_d820415db662757e28c658ca267e7d2b
#
_entry.id   d820415db662757e28c658ca267e7d2b
#
_cell.length_a   1.000
_cell.length_b   1.000
_cell.length_c   1.000
_cell.angle_alpha   90.00
_cell.angle_beta   90.00
_cell.angle_gamma   90.00
#
_symmetry.space_group_name_H-M   'P 1'
#
loop_
_entity.id
_entity.type
_entity.pdbx_description
1 polymer ?
#
loop_
_entity_poly.entity_id
_entity_poly.type
_entity_poly.pdbx_seq_one_letter_code
_entity_poly.pdbx_strand_id
1 'polypeptide(L)'
;MPRRSPADXXXXXXXXXXXXXXXLRVVTEXLPAVHSASVGVWVGVGSRDEGATVAGAAHXLEHLLFKSTPTRSAVDIAQAMDAVGGELNAFTAKEHTCYYAHVLGSDLPLAVDLVAXVVLNGRCAAXXVEVERDVVLEEIAMRDDDPEDALADMFXAALFGXHXXXXXVIGSAQSVSXXTRAQLQSFHLRRYTPERMVVAAAGNVDHDGLVALVREHFGSRLVRGRXPVAPRXGTGRVNGSPRLTLVSRDXEQTHVSLGXRTPGRGWEHRWALSVLHTALGGGLSSRLFQEVRETRGLAYSVYSALDLFADSGALSVYAACLPEXFADVMRVTAXXLXXXXRDGITEAECGIAKGSLRGGLVLGLEDSSSRXSXXXRSELNYGKHRSIEHTLRQIEQVTVEEVNAVARHLLSRRYGAAVLGPHGSKRSLPQQLRAMVG
;
A
#
# COMPACT_ATOMS: atom_id res chain seq x y z
N MET A 1 -38.43 -13.75 1.74
CA MET A 1 -37.33 -12.83 2.02
C MET A 1 -36.37 -12.81 0.83
N PRO A 2 -36.05 -11.64 0.30
CA PRO A 2 -35.07 -11.58 -0.78
C PRO A 2 -33.71 -12.10 -0.30
N ARG A 3 -33.03 -12.85 -1.15
CA ARG A 3 -31.70 -13.36 -0.83
C ARG A 3 -30.70 -12.21 -0.81
N ARG A 4 -29.92 -12.13 0.26
CA ARG A 4 -28.83 -11.15 0.31
C ARG A 4 -27.70 -11.60 -0.60
N SER A 5 -27.10 -10.67 -1.30
CA SER A 5 -25.91 -10.96 -2.08
C SER A 5 -24.73 -11.30 -1.13
N PRO A 6 -23.69 -11.95 -1.63
CA PRO A 6 -22.51 -12.18 -0.79
C PRO A 6 -21.93 -10.89 -0.20
N ALA A 7 -22.03 -9.79 -0.91
CA ALA A 7 -21.58 -8.49 -0.39
C ALA A 7 -22.46 -8.02 0.78
N ASP A 8 -23.75 -8.25 0.67
CA ASP A 8 -24.71 -7.89 1.74
C ASP A 8 -24.44 -8.65 3.03
N UNK A 9 -24.22 -9.71 2.87
CA UNK A 9 -23.92 -10.58 3.97
C UNK A 9 -22.78 -10.06 4.80
N UNK A 10 -22.12 -9.49 4.32
CA UNK A 10 -20.97 -8.88 4.91
C UNK A 10 -21.27 -7.45 5.30
N UNK A 11 -22.08 -6.96 4.77
CA UNK A 11 -22.57 -5.67 4.94
C UNK A 11 -23.58 -5.57 6.11
N UNK A 12 -23.89 -6.49 6.45
CA UNK A 12 -24.77 -6.62 7.55
C UNK A 12 -24.13 -6.17 8.81
N UNK A 13 -23.14 -5.88 8.65
CA UNK A 13 -22.42 -5.31 9.71
C UNK A 13 -22.70 -3.84 9.68
N UNK A 14 -22.85 -3.46 10.50
CA UNK A 14 -23.20 -2.10 10.63
C UNK A 14 -21.94 -1.26 10.61
N UNK A 15 -21.86 -0.39 9.82
CA UNK A 15 -20.76 0.50 9.79
C UNK A 15 -21.13 1.66 10.63
N UNK A 16 -20.56 1.90 11.58
CA UNK A 16 -20.75 2.97 12.51
C UNK A 16 -19.56 3.91 12.47
N UNK A 17 -19.84 5.07 12.57
CA UNK A 17 -18.80 6.06 12.60
C UNK A 17 -19.01 6.95 13.78
N UNK A 18 -18.06 7.35 14.35
CA UNK A 18 -18.07 8.21 15.50
C UNK A 18 -16.90 9.14 15.44
N UNK A 19 -17.02 10.20 15.89
CA UNK A 19 -15.97 11.19 15.96
C UNK A 19 -15.80 11.61 17.39
N UNK A 20 -15.03 11.05 18.05
CA UNK A 20 -14.77 11.30 19.45
C UNK A 20 -14.16 12.70 19.61
N UNK A 21 -14.76 13.49 20.11
CA UNK A 21 -14.41 14.83 20.34
C UNK A 21 -14.22 15.67 19.05
N UNK A 22 -14.42 15.30 18.07
CA UNK A 22 -14.30 15.99 16.91
C UNK A 22 -13.00 15.83 16.13
N UNK A 23 -12.03 15.17 16.79
CA UNK A 23 -10.75 15.06 16.21
C UNK A 23 -10.48 13.66 15.79
N LEU A 24 -10.88 12.77 16.57
CA LEU A 24 -10.51 11.34 16.35
C LEU A 24 -11.70 10.57 15.80
N ARG A 25 -11.51 9.97 14.65
CA ARG A 25 -12.55 9.19 14.00
C ARG A 25 -12.48 7.74 14.46
N VAL A 26 -13.64 7.17 14.76
CA VAL A 26 -13.76 5.76 15.13
C VAL A 26 -14.75 5.12 14.17
N VAL A 27 -14.33 4.09 13.46
CA VAL A 27 -15.18 3.40 12.50
C VAL A 27 -15.20 1.91 12.82
N THR A 28 -16.38 1.30 12.76
CA THR A 28 -16.53 -0.11 13.11
C THR A 28 -17.39 -0.82 12.09
N GLU A 29 -17.19 -2.08 12.00
CA GLU A 29 -18.07 -2.94 11.23
C GLU A 29 -18.29 -4.25 11.95
N UNK A 30 -19.32 -4.51 12.38
CA UNK A 30 -19.63 -5.63 13.06
C UNK A 30 -19.84 -6.70 12.14
N LEU A 31 -19.38 -7.85 12.40
CA LEU A 31 -19.56 -9.11 11.68
C LEU A 31 -20.11 -10.14 12.64
N PRO A 32 -21.41 -10.36 12.63
CA PRO A 32 -22.01 -11.17 13.70
C PRO A 32 -21.58 -12.63 13.69
N ALA A 33 -21.11 -13.14 12.55
CA ALA A 33 -20.79 -14.57 12.43
C ALA A 33 -19.37 -14.91 12.91
N VAL A 34 -18.52 -13.93 13.23
CA VAL A 34 -17.14 -14.24 13.59
C VAL A 34 -16.90 -14.00 15.07
N HIS A 35 -15.95 -14.76 15.64
CA HIS A 35 -15.56 -14.63 17.03
C HIS A 35 -14.39 -13.66 17.22
N SER A 36 -13.66 -13.42 16.17
CA SER A 36 -12.46 -12.57 16.21
C SER A 36 -12.83 -11.10 16.07
N ALA A 37 -11.89 -10.24 16.47
CA ALA A 37 -11.97 -8.81 16.25
C ALA A 37 -10.59 -8.32 15.84
N SER A 38 -10.56 -7.45 14.85
CA SER A 38 -9.34 -6.73 14.48
C SER A 38 -9.54 -5.27 14.79
N VAL A 39 -8.55 -4.65 15.42
CA VAL A 39 -8.60 -3.23 15.74
C VAL A 39 -7.26 -2.62 15.38
N GLY A 40 -7.29 -1.43 14.81
CA GLY A 40 -6.06 -0.74 14.46
C GLY A 40 -6.19 0.75 14.57
N VAL A 41 -5.05 1.41 14.77
CA VAL A 41 -4.94 2.85 14.68
C VAL A 41 -4.20 3.15 13.38
N TRP A 42 -4.88 3.80 12.45
CA TRP A 42 -4.28 4.27 11.22
C TRP A 42 -3.90 5.72 11.40
N VAL A 43 -2.63 6.03 11.17
CA VAL A 43 -2.12 7.38 11.22
C VAL A 43 -1.87 7.83 9.78
N GLY A 44 -2.41 8.98 9.39
CA GLY A 44 -2.28 9.48 8.02
C GLY A 44 -0.92 10.10 7.74
N VAL A 45 0.13 9.39 8.11
CA VAL A 45 1.52 9.84 8.00
C VAL A 45 2.36 8.66 7.55
N GLY A 46 3.15 8.86 6.52
CA GLY A 46 4.05 7.83 6.03
C GLY A 46 5.31 8.44 5.47
N SER A 47 6.03 7.68 4.68
CA SER A 47 7.31 8.17 4.14
C SER A 47 7.13 9.42 3.27
N ARG A 48 5.96 9.59 2.67
CA ARG A 48 5.68 10.79 1.87
C ARG A 48 5.78 12.08 2.68
N ASP A 49 5.61 12.00 3.99
CA ASP A 49 5.57 13.17 4.88
C ASP A 49 6.93 13.51 5.48
N GLU A 50 7.97 12.78 5.10
CA GLU A 50 9.32 13.00 5.62
C GLU A 50 10.08 13.98 4.76
N GLY A 51 10.86 14.84 5.40
CA GLY A 51 11.87 15.60 4.68
C GLY A 51 13.03 14.69 4.29
N ALA A 52 13.83 15.12 3.33
CA ALA A 52 14.92 14.29 2.80
C ALA A 52 15.93 13.89 3.89
N THR A 53 16.22 14.81 4.83
CA THR A 53 17.20 14.53 5.87
C THR A 53 16.73 13.52 6.90
N VAL A 54 15.41 13.27 6.97
CA VAL A 54 14.85 12.30 7.92
C VAL A 54 14.17 11.15 7.20
N ALA A 55 14.61 10.85 5.99
CA ALA A 55 14.01 9.74 5.24
C ALA A 55 14.15 8.43 6.01
N GLY A 56 13.04 7.73 6.15
CA GLY A 56 12.95 6.51 6.93
C GLY A 56 12.47 6.73 8.35
N ALA A 57 12.18 7.98 8.75
CA ALA A 57 11.76 8.28 10.12
C ALA A 57 10.48 7.55 10.51
N ALA A 58 9.49 7.50 9.62
CA ALA A 58 8.21 6.85 9.94
C ALA A 58 8.43 5.38 10.24
N HIS A 59 9.25 4.73 9.48
CA HIS A 59 9.56 3.32 9.68
C HIS A 59 10.41 3.09 10.93
N UNK A 60 11.43 3.89 11.16
CA UNK A 60 12.22 3.80 12.27
C UNK A 60 11.49 3.96 13.48
N LEU A 61 10.44 4.89 13.41
CA LEU A 61 9.57 5.15 14.56
C LEU A 61 8.67 3.95 14.86
N GLU A 62 8.14 3.33 13.85
CA GLU A 62 7.34 2.12 14.03
C GLU A 62 8.08 1.08 14.87
N HIS A 63 9.34 0.85 14.58
CA HIS A 63 10.15 -0.07 15.37
C HIS A 63 10.27 0.37 16.82
N LEU A 64 10.52 1.66 17.02
CA LEU A 64 10.82 2.17 18.36
C LEU A 64 9.61 2.15 19.28
N LEU A 65 8.43 2.46 18.77
CA LEU A 65 7.26 2.60 19.63
C LEU A 65 6.88 1.29 20.32
N PHE A 66 7.21 0.15 19.74
CA PHE A 66 6.97 -1.15 20.36
C PHE A 66 7.98 -1.48 21.47
N LYS A 67 9.10 -0.78 21.53
CA LYS A 67 10.20 -1.24 22.37
C LYS A 67 10.10 -0.76 23.79
N SER A 68 9.40 0.36 24.04
CA SER A 68 9.35 0.91 25.38
C SER A 68 8.16 1.85 25.52
N THR A 69 7.31 1.59 26.48
CA THR A 69 6.26 2.51 26.88
C THR A 69 6.41 2.78 28.38
N PRO A 70 5.72 3.80 28.93
CA PRO A 70 5.88 4.10 30.37
C PRO A 70 5.51 2.95 31.28
N THR A 71 4.59 2.07 30.88
CA THR A 71 4.06 1.03 31.76
C THR A 71 4.40 -0.38 31.35
N ARG A 72 4.93 -0.59 30.13
CA ARG A 72 5.20 -1.93 29.63
C ARG A 72 6.48 -1.94 28.82
N SER A 73 7.32 -2.95 29.05
CA SER A 73 8.45 -3.24 28.19
C SER A 73 7.98 -3.97 26.95
N ALA A 74 8.89 -4.15 25.98
CA ALA A 74 8.60 -4.96 24.79
C ALA A 74 8.18 -6.38 25.16
N VAL A 75 8.87 -6.96 26.17
CA VAL A 75 8.54 -8.31 26.62
C VAL A 75 7.15 -8.33 27.25
N ASP A 76 6.83 -7.33 28.06
CA ASP A 76 5.50 -7.24 28.67
C ASP A 76 4.40 -7.21 27.60
N ILE A 77 4.61 -6.44 26.54
CA ILE A 77 3.63 -6.33 25.46
C ILE A 77 3.48 -7.69 24.78
N ALA A 78 4.59 -8.32 24.45
CA ALA A 78 4.57 -9.63 23.78
C ALA A 78 3.87 -10.67 24.65
N GLN A 79 4.18 -10.69 25.94
CA GLN A 79 3.57 -11.66 26.85
C GLN A 79 2.07 -11.45 26.99
N ALA A 80 1.64 -10.19 27.08
CA ALA A 80 0.22 -9.90 27.20
C ALA A 80 -0.56 -10.39 25.99
N MET A 81 -0.01 -10.20 24.82
CA MET A 81 -0.66 -10.62 23.57
C MET A 81 -0.63 -12.14 23.42
N ASP A 82 0.50 -12.76 23.72
CA ASP A 82 0.63 -14.22 23.66
C ASP A 82 -0.35 -14.89 24.62
N ALA A 83 -0.58 -14.29 25.79
CA ALA A 83 -1.45 -14.86 26.81
C ALA A 83 -2.90 -15.02 26.32
N VAL A 84 -3.31 -14.21 25.35
CA VAL A 84 -4.66 -14.32 24.79
C VAL A 84 -4.65 -14.91 23.38
N GLY A 85 -3.49 -15.39 22.93
CA GLY A 85 -3.38 -16.00 21.62
C GLY A 85 -3.59 -15.02 20.46
N GLY A 86 -3.35 -13.75 20.71
CA GLY A 86 -3.56 -12.73 19.70
C GLY A 86 -2.30 -12.34 18.97
N GLU A 87 -2.44 -11.39 18.06
CA GLU A 87 -1.33 -10.84 17.28
C GLU A 87 -1.35 -9.32 17.41
N LEU A 88 -0.15 -8.76 17.51
CA LEU A 88 0.04 -7.30 17.52
C LEU A 88 1.15 -7.00 16.52
N ASN A 89 0.90 -6.06 15.62
CA ASN A 89 1.87 -5.78 14.57
C ASN A 89 1.65 -4.37 14.03
N ALA A 90 2.50 -4.00 13.07
CA ALA A 90 2.39 -2.69 12.44
C ALA A 90 2.99 -2.75 11.04
N PHE A 91 2.63 -1.76 10.23
CA PHE A 91 3.30 -1.56 8.95
C PHE A 91 3.34 -0.08 8.62
N THR A 92 4.33 0.30 7.85
CA THR A 92 4.52 1.67 7.36
C THR A 92 4.42 1.67 5.85
N ALA A 93 3.63 2.59 5.32
CA ALA A 93 3.48 2.76 3.88
C ALA A 93 3.88 4.18 3.49
N LYS A 94 3.73 4.51 2.23
CA LYS A 94 4.12 5.85 1.78
C LYS A 94 3.22 6.94 2.33
N GLU A 95 1.93 6.65 2.51
CA GLU A 95 0.98 7.68 2.90
C GLU A 95 0.31 7.45 4.26
N HIS A 96 0.57 6.33 4.90
CA HIS A 96 0.02 6.05 6.22
C HIS A 96 0.83 5.00 6.94
N THR A 97 0.60 4.92 8.26
CA THR A 97 1.19 3.89 9.13
C THR A 97 0.05 3.28 9.94
N CYS A 98 0.10 1.98 10.18
CA CYS A 98 -0.95 1.28 10.91
C CYS A 98 -0.35 0.44 12.02
N TYR A 99 -0.96 0.52 13.20
CA TYR A 99 -0.64 -0.32 14.36
C TYR A 99 -1.91 -1.09 14.68
N TYR A 100 -1.86 -2.41 14.71
CA TYR A 100 -3.09 -3.18 14.79
C TYR A 100 -2.93 -4.47 15.58
N ALA A 101 -4.06 -4.98 16.04
CA ALA A 101 -4.13 -6.24 16.77
C ALA A 101 -5.27 -7.10 16.23
N HIS A 102 -5.09 -8.41 16.32
CA HIS A 102 -6.11 -9.37 15.93
C HIS A 102 -6.28 -10.35 17.09
N VAL A 103 -7.47 -10.35 17.69
CA VAL A 103 -7.74 -11.06 18.95
C VAL A 103 -9.14 -11.68 18.90
N LEU A 104 -9.48 -12.46 19.93
CA LEU A 104 -10.88 -12.79 20.14
C LEU A 104 -11.65 -11.54 20.59
N GLY A 105 -12.93 -11.48 20.24
CA GLY A 105 -13.72 -10.29 20.57
C GLY A 105 -13.71 -9.96 22.05
N SER A 106 -13.69 -10.98 22.92
CA SER A 106 -13.65 -10.75 24.37
C SER A 106 -12.37 -10.10 24.84
N ASP A 107 -11.30 -10.14 24.02
CA ASP A 107 -10.01 -9.55 24.37
C ASP A 107 -9.80 -8.18 23.73
N LEU A 108 -10.84 -7.62 23.13
CA LEU A 108 -10.73 -6.30 22.50
C LEU A 108 -10.25 -5.22 23.48
N PRO A 109 -10.71 -5.17 24.74
CA PRO A 109 -10.19 -4.15 25.66
C PRO A 109 -8.68 -4.21 25.82
N LEU A 110 -8.11 -5.40 25.94
CA LEU A 110 -6.65 -5.55 26.01
C LEU A 110 -5.98 -5.07 24.73
N ALA A 111 -6.54 -5.43 23.57
CA ALA A 111 -5.98 -5.04 22.29
C ALA A 111 -5.94 -3.51 22.14
N VAL A 112 -7.04 -2.83 22.50
CA VAL A 112 -7.09 -1.37 22.42
C VAL A 112 -6.07 -0.75 23.36
N ASP A 113 -5.98 -1.27 24.57
CA ASP A 113 -5.01 -0.80 25.56
C ASP A 113 -3.58 -0.88 25.00
N LEU A 114 -3.21 -2.04 24.45
CA LEU A 114 -1.85 -2.24 23.95
C LEU A 114 -1.56 -1.38 22.73
N VAL A 115 -2.48 -1.32 21.79
CA VAL A 115 -2.27 -0.52 20.57
C VAL A 115 -2.16 0.96 20.95
N ALA A 116 -3.05 1.44 21.81
CA ALA A 116 -2.99 2.84 22.26
C ALA A 116 -1.69 3.17 22.98
N UNK A 117 -1.31 2.32 23.75
CA UNK A 117 -0.12 2.50 24.44
C UNK A 117 1.04 2.63 23.62
N VAL A 118 1.13 1.83 22.62
CA VAL A 118 2.25 1.90 21.68
C VAL A 118 2.19 3.20 20.86
N VAL A 119 1.05 3.48 20.27
CA VAL A 119 0.91 4.63 19.37
C VAL A 119 1.12 5.96 20.08
N LEU A 120 0.52 6.11 21.25
CA LEU A 120 0.51 7.39 21.95
C LEU A 120 1.69 7.56 22.88
N ASN A 121 2.09 6.50 23.55
CA ASN A 121 3.04 6.58 24.64
C ASN A 121 4.33 5.84 24.40
N GLY A 122 4.51 5.28 23.23
CA GLY A 122 5.79 4.70 22.85
C GLY A 122 6.88 5.74 22.91
N ARG A 123 8.08 5.31 23.28
CA ARG A 123 9.21 6.21 23.53
C ARG A 123 10.36 5.97 22.56
N CYS A 124 11.09 7.04 22.28
CA CYS A 124 12.33 6.96 21.54
C CYS A 124 13.49 7.00 22.52
N ALA A 125 13.60 5.97 23.38
CA ALA A 125 14.65 5.91 24.38
C ALA A 125 16.02 5.72 23.70
N ALA A 126 16.98 6.43 24.22
CA ALA A 126 18.32 6.47 23.60
C ALA A 126 18.89 5.10 23.26
N UNK A 127 18.73 4.31 24.02
CA UNK A 127 19.26 2.98 23.85
C UNK A 127 18.56 2.17 22.81
N UNK A 128 17.31 2.28 22.78
CA UNK A 128 16.52 1.72 21.82
C UNK A 128 16.72 2.27 20.47
N VAL A 129 16.99 3.54 20.38
CA VAL A 129 17.29 4.17 19.09
C VAL A 129 18.50 3.50 18.44
N GLU A 130 19.56 3.33 19.17
CA GLU A 130 20.75 2.74 18.57
C GLU A 130 20.57 1.28 18.18
N VAL A 131 19.89 0.51 19.02
CA VAL A 131 19.61 -0.89 18.68
C VAL A 131 18.74 -0.99 17.43
N GLU A 132 17.67 -0.23 17.39
CA GLU A 132 16.75 -0.30 16.26
C GLU A 132 17.34 0.32 14.99
N ARG A 133 18.20 1.30 15.14
CA ARG A 133 18.96 1.81 13.98
C ARG A 133 19.71 0.68 13.30
N ASP A 134 20.41 -0.13 14.09
CA ASP A 134 21.15 -1.26 13.53
C ASP A 134 20.23 -2.29 12.90
N VAL A 135 19.07 -2.55 13.50
CA VAL A 135 18.09 -3.46 12.91
C VAL A 135 17.60 -2.93 11.55
N VAL A 136 17.29 -1.65 11.48
CA VAL A 136 16.83 -1.05 10.23
C VAL A 136 17.92 -1.06 9.16
N LEU A 137 19.16 -0.76 9.55
CA LEU A 137 20.27 -0.83 8.60
C LEU A 137 20.45 -2.24 8.04
N GLU A 138 20.25 -3.26 8.89
CA GLU A 138 20.26 -4.64 8.44
C GLU A 138 19.13 -4.93 7.45
N GLU A 139 17.94 -4.43 7.73
CA GLU A 139 16.81 -4.58 6.82
C GLU A 139 17.07 -3.93 5.48
N ILE A 140 17.70 -2.74 5.49
CA ILE A 140 18.04 -2.04 4.24
C ILE A 140 19.02 -2.90 3.43
N ALA A 141 20.02 -3.48 4.09
CA ALA A 141 20.98 -4.34 3.41
C ALA A 141 20.30 -5.57 2.80
N MET A 142 19.36 -6.17 3.54
CA MET A 142 18.63 -7.32 3.03
C MET A 142 17.76 -6.96 1.83
N ARG A 143 17.12 -5.79 1.85
CA ARG A 143 16.33 -5.33 0.69
C ARG A 143 17.23 -5.08 -0.52
N ASP A 144 18.37 -4.45 -0.30
CA ASP A 144 19.29 -4.17 -1.40
C ASP A 144 19.83 -5.47 -2.03
N ASP A 145 19.97 -6.51 -1.22
CA ASP A 145 20.43 -7.81 -1.73
C ASP A 145 19.34 -8.59 -2.45
N ASP A 146 18.07 -8.31 -2.18
CA ASP A 146 16.96 -8.99 -2.84
C ASP A 146 16.68 -8.28 -4.17
N PRO A 147 16.85 -8.97 -5.32
CA PRO A 147 16.71 -8.28 -6.60
C PRO A 147 15.34 -7.66 -6.84
N GLU A 148 14.27 -8.34 -6.43
CA GLU A 148 12.92 -7.83 -6.67
C GLU A 148 12.64 -6.59 -5.82
N ASP A 149 13.06 -6.60 -4.54
CA ASP A 149 12.89 -5.44 -3.66
C ASP A 149 13.75 -4.26 -4.14
N ALA A 150 14.99 -4.53 -4.52
CA ALA A 150 15.87 -3.47 -5.01
C ALA A 150 15.32 -2.85 -6.27
N LEU A 151 14.81 -3.69 -7.18
CA LEU A 151 14.24 -3.20 -8.43
C LEU A 151 13.02 -2.33 -8.18
N ALA A 152 12.15 -2.72 -7.25
CA ALA A 152 10.96 -1.94 -6.94
C ALA A 152 11.33 -0.53 -6.48
N ASP A 153 12.35 -0.42 -5.63
CA ASP A 153 12.83 0.89 -5.17
C ASP A 153 13.44 1.70 -6.31
N MET A 154 14.23 1.05 -7.17
CA MET A 154 14.81 1.71 -8.34
C MET A 154 13.74 2.24 -9.29
N PHE A 155 12.71 1.47 -9.49
CA PHE A 155 11.63 1.83 -10.41
C PHE A 155 10.84 3.06 -9.90
N UNK A 156 10.52 3.03 -8.82
CA UNK A 156 9.88 4.08 -8.23
C UNK A 156 10.58 5.31 -8.39
N ALA A 157 11.92 5.32 -8.16
CA ALA A 157 12.76 6.50 -8.34
C ALA A 157 12.85 6.90 -9.82
N ALA A 158 13.00 5.93 -10.68
CA ALA A 158 13.09 6.21 -12.13
C ALA A 158 11.80 6.85 -12.64
N LEU A 159 10.68 6.42 -12.13
CA LEU A 159 9.38 6.92 -12.61
C LEU A 159 9.02 8.27 -11.99
N PHE A 160 9.25 8.46 -10.70
CA PHE A 160 8.77 9.64 -9.97
C PHE A 160 9.85 10.68 -9.66
N GLY A 161 11.06 10.27 -9.81
CA GLY A 161 12.16 11.23 -9.59
C GLY A 161 12.13 11.84 -8.20
N UNK A 162 12.07 12.97 -8.12
CA UNK A 162 12.12 13.69 -6.88
C UNK A 162 10.84 13.89 -6.14
N HIS A 163 9.95 13.22 -6.52
CA HIS A 163 8.63 13.30 -5.88
C HIS A 163 8.56 12.38 -4.64
N UNK A 164 7.99 12.82 -3.84
CA UNK A 164 7.86 12.15 -2.55
C UNK A 164 7.43 10.69 -2.61
N UNK A 165 6.81 10.28 -3.60
CA UNK A 165 6.46 8.95 -3.79
C UNK A 165 7.63 8.09 -4.19
N UNK A 166 8.67 8.70 -4.42
CA UNK A 166 9.88 8.03 -4.80
C UNK A 166 10.75 7.67 -3.65
N UNK A 167 10.46 8.18 -2.52
CA UNK A 167 11.19 7.92 -1.37
C UNK A 167 10.97 6.49 -1.00
N UNK A 168 11.80 5.90 -0.58
CA UNK A 168 11.78 4.57 -0.08
C UNK A 168 11.25 4.67 1.27
N VAL A 169 10.29 3.70 1.67
CA VAL A 169 9.67 3.73 3.01
C VAL A 169 10.71 3.53 4.11
N ILE A 170 11.58 2.61 3.89
CA ILE A 170 12.62 2.24 4.87
C ILE A 170 13.77 3.28 4.96
N GLY A 171 13.82 4.19 4.01
CA GLY A 171 14.91 5.17 3.96
C GLY A 171 16.15 4.60 3.29
N SER A 172 17.27 5.27 3.53
CA SER A 172 18.57 4.81 3.00
C SER A 172 19.53 4.60 4.16
N ALA A 173 20.61 3.87 3.88
CA ALA A 173 21.65 3.68 4.92
C ALA A 173 22.17 5.03 5.41
N GLN A 174 22.35 5.97 4.49
CA GLN A 174 22.83 7.30 4.85
C GLN A 174 21.84 8.05 5.72
N SER A 175 20.57 8.09 5.33
CA SER A 175 19.58 8.86 6.11
C SER A 175 19.30 8.22 7.46
N VAL A 176 19.21 6.92 7.52
CA VAL A 176 18.94 6.20 8.78
C VAL A 176 20.12 6.33 9.74
N SER A 177 21.33 6.25 9.24
CA SER A 177 22.51 6.47 10.07
C SER A 177 22.58 7.84 10.69
N UNK A 178 22.02 8.77 10.12
CA UNK A 178 22.04 10.12 10.57
C UNK A 178 20.77 10.59 11.25
N UNK A 179 19.51 9.82 11.39
CA UNK A 179 18.40 10.14 12.09
C UNK A 179 18.70 10.23 13.52
N THR A 180 18.40 11.37 14.26
CA THR A 180 18.69 11.54 15.67
C THR A 180 17.46 11.23 16.53
N ARG A 181 17.70 10.92 17.79
CA ARG A 181 16.60 10.73 18.75
C ARG A 181 15.66 11.92 18.74
N ALA A 182 16.21 13.14 18.77
CA ALA A 182 15.39 14.35 18.78
C ALA A 182 14.51 14.46 17.55
N GLN A 183 15.02 14.11 16.39
CA GLN A 183 14.24 14.14 15.15
C GLN A 183 13.10 13.13 15.19
N LEU A 184 13.36 11.94 15.71
CA LEU A 184 12.33 10.91 15.82
C LEU A 184 11.25 11.31 16.83
N GLN A 185 11.66 11.86 17.98
CA GLN A 185 10.70 12.35 18.98
C GLN A 185 9.85 13.48 18.40
N SER A 186 10.46 14.40 17.69
CA SER A 186 9.74 15.52 17.08
C SER A 186 8.76 15.03 16.02
N PHE A 187 9.16 14.08 15.21
CA PHE A 187 8.28 13.49 14.19
C PHE A 187 7.06 12.88 14.86
N HIS A 188 7.28 12.08 15.90
CA HIS A 188 6.17 11.43 16.61
C HIS A 188 5.24 12.48 17.23
N LEU A 189 5.80 13.44 17.94
CA LEU A 189 5.02 14.44 18.65
C LEU A 189 4.18 15.30 17.72
N ARG A 190 4.78 15.72 16.59
CA ARG A 190 4.10 16.63 15.68
C ARG A 190 3.11 15.91 14.76
N ARG A 191 3.36 14.66 14.45
CA ARG A 191 2.59 13.99 13.40
C ARG A 191 1.57 12.98 13.92
N TYR A 192 1.82 12.38 15.09
CA TYR A 192 0.91 11.38 15.64
C TYR A 192 -0.15 12.06 16.49
N THR A 193 -1.01 12.83 15.83
CA THR A 193 -2.04 13.60 16.51
C THR A 193 -3.41 13.03 16.14
N PRO A 194 -4.39 13.11 17.06
CA PRO A 194 -5.70 12.47 16.84
C PRO A 194 -6.41 12.89 15.57
N GLU A 195 -6.22 14.14 15.13
CA GLU A 195 -6.89 14.57 13.88
C GLU A 195 -6.35 13.89 12.65
N ARG A 196 -5.19 13.23 12.74
CA ARG A 196 -4.61 12.45 11.65
C ARG A 196 -4.87 10.96 11.78
N MET A 197 -5.66 10.56 12.79
CA MET A 197 -5.85 9.16 13.11
C MET A 197 -7.26 8.69 12.85
N VAL A 198 -7.37 7.42 12.49
CA VAL A 198 -8.63 6.69 12.46
C VAL A 198 -8.43 5.42 13.26
N VAL A 199 -9.30 5.20 14.26
CA VAL A 199 -9.36 3.91 14.94
C VAL A 199 -10.43 3.09 14.23
N ALA A 200 -10.04 1.97 13.67
CA ALA A 200 -10.96 1.12 12.93
C ALA A 200 -10.99 -0.27 13.55
N ALA A 201 -12.18 -0.84 13.63
CA ALA A 201 -12.31 -2.21 14.11
C ALA A 201 -13.38 -2.94 13.33
N ALA A 202 -13.17 -4.23 13.14
CA ALA A 202 -14.13 -5.09 12.44
C ALA A 202 -14.16 -6.46 13.08
N GLY A 203 -15.31 -7.09 12.99
CA GLY A 203 -15.51 -8.42 13.53
C GLY A 203 -16.50 -8.42 14.67
N ASN A 204 -16.19 -9.18 15.71
CA ASN A 204 -17.01 -9.26 16.92
C ASN A 204 -16.75 -8.03 17.78
N VAL A 205 -17.34 -6.90 17.39
CA VAL A 205 -17.07 -5.60 18.01
C VAL A 205 -18.39 -4.87 18.22
N ASP A 206 -18.53 -4.26 19.40
CA ASP A 206 -19.65 -3.37 19.71
C ASP A 206 -19.16 -1.92 19.54
N HIS A 207 -19.84 -1.17 18.71
CA HIS A 207 -19.39 0.20 18.40
C HIS A 207 -19.29 1.08 19.64
N ASP A 208 -20.34 1.11 20.44
CA ASP A 208 -20.34 1.97 21.64
C ASP A 208 -19.28 1.54 22.64
N GLY A 209 -19.06 0.22 22.76
CA GLY A 209 -18.01 -0.30 23.62
C GLY A 209 -16.63 0.13 23.15
N LEU A 210 -16.40 0.07 21.83
CA LEU A 210 -15.11 0.52 21.30
C LEU A 210 -14.93 2.02 21.50
N VAL A 211 -15.98 2.83 21.27
CA VAL A 211 -15.88 4.26 21.48
C VAL A 211 -15.51 4.57 22.94
N ALA A 212 -16.10 3.84 23.89
CA ALA A 212 -15.75 4.04 25.31
C ALA A 212 -14.29 3.71 25.58
N LEU A 213 -13.77 2.61 25.00
CA LEU A 213 -12.36 2.26 25.16
C LEU A 213 -11.45 3.32 24.54
N VAL A 214 -11.80 3.81 23.37
CA VAL A 214 -11.02 4.85 22.71
C VAL A 214 -11.02 6.13 23.55
N ARG A 215 -12.17 6.51 24.08
CA ARG A 215 -12.27 7.68 24.94
C ARG A 215 -11.39 7.53 26.18
N GLU A 216 -11.36 6.32 26.74
CA GLU A 216 -10.53 6.04 27.93
C GLU A 216 -9.03 6.21 27.61
N HIS A 217 -8.58 5.70 26.48
CA HIS A 217 -7.15 5.66 26.19
C HIS A 217 -6.64 6.87 25.42
N PHE A 218 -7.49 7.52 24.63
CA PHE A 218 -7.07 8.66 23.80
C PHE A 218 -7.56 10.00 24.36
N GLY A 219 -8.44 9.98 25.36
CA GLY A 219 -9.15 11.18 25.80
C GLY A 219 -8.26 12.34 26.19
N SER A 220 -7.13 12.05 26.86
CA SER A 220 -6.21 13.12 27.27
C SER A 220 -5.51 13.81 26.10
N ARG A 221 -5.54 13.20 24.94
CA ARG A 221 -4.93 13.76 23.72
C ARG A 221 -5.92 14.52 22.85
N LEU A 222 -7.22 14.47 23.16
CA LEU A 222 -8.25 15.12 22.35
C LEU A 222 -8.34 16.59 22.70
N VAL A 223 -8.31 17.46 21.68
CA VAL A 223 -8.34 18.91 21.86
C VAL A 223 -9.59 19.46 21.18
N ARG A 224 -10.40 20.18 21.93
CA ARG A 224 -11.61 20.78 21.40
C ARG A 224 -11.29 21.72 20.24
N GLY A 225 -12.18 21.75 19.27
CA GLY A 225 -12.08 22.65 18.14
C GLY A 225 -11.21 22.15 17.01
N ARG A 226 -10.64 21.00 17.16
CA ARG A 226 -9.85 20.43 16.08
C ARG A 226 -10.68 19.48 15.23
N UNK A 227 -10.49 19.42 13.99
CA UNK A 227 -11.18 18.65 13.01
C UNK A 227 -10.21 17.67 12.45
N PRO A 228 -10.85 16.69 11.90
CA PRO A 228 -9.97 15.74 11.22
C PRO A 228 -9.26 16.38 10.05
N VAL A 229 -8.03 15.97 9.84
CA VAL A 229 -7.27 16.43 8.68
C VAL A 229 -7.94 15.87 7.43
N ALA A 230 -8.14 16.71 6.41
CA ALA A 230 -8.77 16.30 5.16
C ALA A 230 -7.90 15.26 4.43
N PRO A 231 -8.51 14.40 3.59
CA PRO A 231 -7.72 13.50 2.76
C PRO A 231 -6.73 14.27 1.89
N ARG A 232 -5.63 13.63 1.60
CA ARG A 232 -4.58 14.28 0.82
C ARG A 232 -5.11 14.74 -0.53
N UNK A 233 -4.70 15.75 -0.89
CA UNK A 233 -5.10 16.33 -2.10
C UNK A 233 -3.90 16.71 -2.85
N GLY A 234 -3.96 16.84 -4.02
CA GLY A 234 -2.84 17.27 -4.83
C GLY A 234 -3.22 17.37 -6.29
N THR A 235 -2.38 18.01 -7.05
CA THR A 235 -2.62 18.18 -8.48
C THR A 235 -2.20 16.97 -9.29
N GLY A 236 -1.46 16.05 -8.72
CA GLY A 236 -0.90 14.91 -9.44
C GLY A 236 0.31 15.25 -10.29
N ARG A 237 0.78 16.47 -10.20
CA ARG A 237 1.94 16.89 -11.00
C ARG A 237 3.21 16.27 -10.44
N VAL A 238 3.98 15.64 -11.32
CA VAL A 238 5.29 15.08 -10.99
C VAL A 238 6.31 15.76 -11.90
N ASN A 239 7.26 16.46 -11.29
CA ASN A 239 8.25 17.21 -12.05
C ASN A 239 9.27 16.26 -12.68
N GLY A 240 9.74 16.64 -13.86
CA GLY A 240 10.74 15.87 -14.58
C GLY A 240 10.15 14.70 -15.33
N SER A 241 10.93 14.16 -16.23
CA SER A 241 10.53 13.05 -17.07
C SER A 241 10.91 11.72 -16.43
N PRO A 242 10.14 10.67 -16.67
CA PRO A 242 10.58 9.33 -16.29
C PRO A 242 11.91 8.98 -16.95
N ARG A 243 12.68 8.14 -16.26
CA ARG A 243 14.05 7.80 -16.67
C ARG A 243 14.23 6.29 -16.82
N LEU A 244 15.36 5.93 -17.42
CA LEU A 244 15.85 4.55 -17.46
C LEU A 244 17.04 4.43 -16.50
N THR A 245 16.92 3.49 -15.58
CA THR A 245 17.97 3.24 -14.59
C THR A 245 18.46 1.81 -14.74
N LEU A 246 19.78 1.64 -14.73
CA LEU A 246 20.40 0.31 -14.77
C LEU A 246 21.31 0.15 -13.56
N VAL A 247 21.13 -0.96 -12.84
CA VAL A 247 22.11 -1.41 -11.86
C VAL A 247 22.69 -2.72 -12.35
N SER A 248 23.97 -2.70 -12.64
CA SER A 248 24.68 -3.88 -13.15
C SER A 248 25.04 -4.79 -11.98
N ARG A 249 24.54 -6.02 -12.01
CA ARG A 249 24.84 -7.05 -11.00
C ARG A 249 25.01 -8.40 -11.70
N ASP A 250 25.95 -9.15 -11.16
CA ASP A 250 26.22 -10.48 -11.70
C ASP A 250 25.23 -11.49 -11.13
N UNK A 251 24.05 -11.38 -11.65
CA UNK A 251 22.97 -12.19 -11.23
C UNK A 251 22.67 -13.15 -12.34
N GLU A 252 21.95 -14.24 -11.90
CA GLU A 252 21.59 -15.25 -12.89
C GLU A 252 20.49 -14.78 -13.80
N GLN A 253 19.62 -13.89 -13.29
CA GLN A 253 18.47 -13.39 -14.05
C GLN A 253 18.57 -11.89 -14.25
N THR A 254 17.87 -11.42 -15.26
CA THR A 254 17.58 -9.99 -15.45
C THR A 254 16.21 -9.70 -14.92
N HIS A 255 16.11 -8.65 -14.11
CA HIS A 255 14.86 -8.15 -13.56
C HIS A 255 14.59 -6.78 -14.18
N VAL A 256 13.38 -6.60 -14.69
CA VAL A 256 12.98 -5.32 -15.28
C VAL A 256 11.61 -4.91 -14.79
N SER A 257 11.46 -3.61 -14.51
CA SER A 257 10.15 -2.99 -14.34
C SER A 257 10.07 -1.80 -15.28
N LEU A 258 8.93 -1.66 -15.94
CA LEU A 258 8.68 -0.48 -16.77
C LEU A 258 7.21 -0.11 -16.63
N GLY A 259 6.97 1.18 -16.69
CA GLY A 259 5.60 1.60 -16.50
C GLY A 259 5.35 3.07 -16.75
N UNK A 260 4.10 3.42 -16.62
CA UNK A 260 3.67 4.72 -16.88
C UNK A 260 3.15 5.34 -15.64
N ARG A 261 3.18 6.73 -15.52
CA ARG A 261 2.49 7.45 -14.45
C ARG A 261 1.00 7.50 -14.73
N THR A 262 0.21 7.41 -13.68
CA THR A 262 -1.26 7.48 -13.81
C THR A 262 -1.79 8.55 -12.88
N PRO A 263 -3.07 8.97 -13.05
CA PRO A 263 -3.73 9.74 -12.00
C PRO A 263 -3.83 8.94 -10.71
N GLY A 264 -4.21 9.62 -9.63
CA GLY A 264 -4.32 9.00 -8.33
C GLY A 264 -5.63 8.25 -8.12
N ARG A 265 -5.83 7.77 -6.90
CA ARG A 265 -6.96 6.88 -6.59
C ARG A 265 -8.32 7.56 -6.68
N GLY A 266 -8.37 8.88 -6.70
CA GLY A 266 -9.63 9.60 -6.86
C GLY A 266 -10.07 9.83 -8.29
N TRP A 267 -9.31 9.34 -9.25
CA TRP A 267 -9.62 9.54 -10.66
C TRP A 267 -10.94 8.85 -11.02
N GLU A 268 -11.77 9.53 -11.78
CA GLU A 268 -13.08 8.98 -12.12
C GLU A 268 -12.99 7.70 -12.95
N HIS A 269 -11.88 7.47 -13.63
CA HIS A 269 -11.66 6.25 -14.44
C HIS A 269 -10.79 5.22 -13.74
N ARG A 270 -10.68 5.30 -12.42
CA ARG A 270 -9.79 4.39 -11.69
C ARG A 270 -10.19 2.93 -11.86
N TRP A 271 -11.49 2.63 -11.90
CA TRP A 271 -11.90 1.24 -12.03
C TRP A 271 -11.70 0.71 -13.45
N ALA A 272 -11.84 1.58 -14.46
CA ALA A 272 -11.45 1.21 -15.81
C ALA A 272 -9.94 0.92 -15.88
N LEU A 273 -9.14 1.71 -15.18
CA LEU A 273 -7.69 1.45 -15.10
C LEU A 273 -7.41 0.12 -14.41
N SER A 274 -8.15 -0.21 -13.36
CA SER A 274 -7.99 -1.52 -12.69
C SER A 274 -8.33 -2.68 -13.62
N VAL A 275 -9.38 -2.51 -14.43
CA VAL A 275 -9.75 -3.51 -15.42
C VAL A 275 -8.63 -3.67 -16.46
N LEU A 276 -8.09 -2.56 -16.95
CA LEU A 276 -6.99 -2.59 -17.90
C LEU A 276 -5.78 -3.35 -17.33
N HIS A 277 -5.39 -3.00 -16.10
CA HIS A 277 -4.28 -3.67 -15.43
C HIS A 277 -4.52 -5.17 -15.33
N THR A 278 -5.72 -5.57 -14.91
CA THR A 278 -6.04 -6.99 -14.72
C THR A 278 -5.96 -7.75 -16.04
N ALA A 279 -6.48 -7.17 -17.11
CA ALA A 279 -6.41 -7.80 -18.43
C ALA A 279 -4.98 -7.86 -18.96
N LEU A 280 -4.17 -6.84 -18.68
CA LEU A 280 -2.81 -6.77 -19.15
C LEU A 280 -1.91 -7.81 -18.47
N GLY A 281 -1.92 -7.87 -17.15
CA GLY A 281 -0.97 -8.72 -16.44
C GLY A 281 -1.38 -9.07 -15.02
N GLY A 282 -2.67 -9.03 -14.71
CA GLY A 282 -3.13 -9.23 -13.35
C GLY A 282 -3.56 -10.63 -12.99
N GLY A 283 -3.45 -11.59 -13.90
CA GLY A 283 -3.88 -12.95 -13.62
C GLY A 283 -3.37 -13.94 -14.64
N LEU A 284 -3.73 -15.19 -14.46
CA LEU A 284 -3.23 -16.29 -15.30
C LEU A 284 -3.71 -16.18 -16.74
N SER A 285 -4.87 -15.59 -16.97
CA SER A 285 -5.39 -15.43 -18.35
C SER A 285 -5.01 -14.09 -18.97
N SER A 286 -4.21 -13.28 -18.27
CA SER A 286 -3.80 -11.98 -18.78
C SER A 286 -2.88 -12.12 -19.99
N ARG A 287 -2.82 -11.05 -20.79
CA ARG A 287 -2.03 -11.08 -22.02
C ARG A 287 -0.55 -11.33 -21.76
N LEU A 288 0.02 -10.66 -20.77
CA LEU A 288 1.45 -10.81 -20.47
C LEU A 288 1.76 -12.23 -20.02
N PHE A 289 0.94 -12.76 -19.10
CA PHE A 289 1.19 -14.11 -18.61
C PHE A 289 1.11 -15.12 -19.74
N GLN A 290 0.09 -15.02 -20.58
CA GLN A 290 -0.10 -15.98 -21.66
C GLN A 290 0.96 -15.84 -22.76
N GLU A 291 1.28 -14.62 -23.18
CA GLU A 291 2.19 -14.41 -24.30
C GLU A 291 3.65 -14.58 -23.93
N VAL A 292 4.05 -14.06 -22.77
CA VAL A 292 5.46 -14.06 -22.39
C VAL A 292 5.85 -15.36 -21.70
N ARG A 293 5.03 -15.84 -20.79
CA ARG A 293 5.37 -17.01 -19.98
C ARG A 293 4.82 -18.31 -20.57
N GLU A 294 3.50 -18.41 -20.74
CA GLU A 294 2.88 -19.68 -21.10
C GLU A 294 3.17 -20.09 -22.53
N THR A 295 2.99 -19.20 -23.49
CA THR A 295 3.14 -19.54 -24.90
C THR A 295 4.61 -19.65 -25.31
N ARG A 296 5.43 -18.71 -24.88
CA ARG A 296 6.82 -18.62 -25.33
C ARG A 296 7.86 -19.05 -24.32
N GLY A 297 7.50 -19.14 -23.04
CA GLY A 297 8.44 -19.53 -22.01
C GLY A 297 9.62 -18.60 -21.84
N LEU A 298 9.42 -17.30 -22.11
CA LEU A 298 10.52 -16.35 -22.09
C LEU A 298 10.87 -15.82 -20.73
N ALA A 299 9.91 -15.83 -19.81
CA ALA A 299 10.12 -15.27 -18.48
C ALA A 299 9.73 -16.25 -17.41
N TYR A 300 10.48 -16.24 -16.35
CA TYR A 300 10.22 -16.99 -15.15
C TYR A 300 9.00 -16.44 -14.43
N SER A 301 8.92 -15.12 -14.40
CA SER A 301 7.81 -14.40 -13.76
C SER A 301 7.50 -13.18 -14.62
N VAL A 302 6.22 -12.90 -14.81
CA VAL A 302 5.77 -11.69 -15.49
C VAL A 302 4.39 -11.32 -14.99
N TYR A 303 4.21 -10.05 -14.64
CA TYR A 303 2.90 -9.55 -14.21
C TYR A 303 2.88 -8.03 -14.30
N SER A 304 1.69 -7.47 -14.24
CA SER A 304 1.55 -6.02 -14.10
C SER A 304 1.15 -5.67 -12.68
N ALA A 305 1.40 -4.43 -12.31
CA ALA A 305 1.05 -3.89 -11.00
C ALA A 305 0.45 -2.51 -11.16
N LEU A 306 -0.47 -2.19 -10.25
CA LEU A 306 -1.10 -0.87 -10.22
C LEU A 306 -0.98 -0.33 -8.81
N ASP A 307 -0.26 0.77 -8.65
CA ASP A 307 -0.06 1.43 -7.36
C ASP A 307 -0.70 2.81 -7.43
N LEU A 308 -1.72 3.03 -6.62
CA LEU A 308 -2.45 4.30 -6.63
C LEU A 308 -2.22 5.03 -5.32
N PHE A 309 -1.83 6.29 -5.45
CA PHE A 309 -1.64 7.20 -4.31
C PHE A 309 -2.70 8.29 -4.37
N ALA A 310 -2.63 9.23 -3.44
CA ALA A 310 -3.64 10.29 -3.36
C ALA A 310 -3.77 11.08 -4.66
N ASP A 311 -2.63 11.41 -5.27
CA ASP A 311 -2.62 12.35 -6.39
C ASP A 311 -1.87 11.84 -7.61
N SER A 312 -1.39 10.62 -7.59
CA SER A 312 -0.65 10.04 -8.70
C SER A 312 -0.65 8.53 -8.55
N GLY A 313 -0.15 7.83 -9.55
CA GLY A 313 -0.05 6.40 -9.48
C GLY A 313 0.90 5.85 -10.53
N ALA A 314 1.02 4.54 -10.55
CA ALA A 314 1.89 3.85 -11.49
C ALA A 314 1.23 2.56 -11.97
N LEU A 315 1.21 2.39 -13.28
CA LEU A 315 0.89 1.11 -13.90
C LEU A 315 2.20 0.59 -14.46
N SER A 316 2.59 -0.60 -14.05
CA SER A 316 3.89 -1.13 -14.41
C SER A 316 3.82 -2.60 -14.80
N VAL A 317 4.85 -3.03 -15.52
CA VAL A 317 5.07 -4.43 -15.89
C VAL A 317 6.39 -4.85 -15.27
N TYR A 318 6.37 -5.97 -14.57
CA TYR A 318 7.57 -6.60 -14.02
C TYR A 318 7.83 -7.91 -14.74
N ALA A 319 9.10 -8.17 -15.04
CA ALA A 319 9.49 -9.47 -15.56
C ALA A 319 10.85 -9.88 -15.01
N ALA A 320 11.02 -11.18 -14.82
CA ALA A 320 12.30 -11.78 -14.47
C ALA A 320 12.57 -12.90 -15.46
N CYS A 321 13.75 -12.87 -16.07
CA CYS A 321 14.08 -13.81 -17.14
C CYS A 321 15.59 -14.05 -17.16
N LEU A 322 16.00 -15.07 -17.91
CA LEU A 322 17.43 -15.25 -18.18
C LEU A 322 17.91 -14.05 -19.00
N PRO A 323 19.16 -13.61 -18.81
CA PRO A 323 19.67 -12.45 -19.56
C PRO A 323 19.55 -12.60 -21.08
N GLU A 324 19.74 -13.80 -21.61
CA GLU A 324 19.63 -14.04 -23.05
C GLU A 324 18.18 -14.02 -23.57
N UNK A 325 17.23 -14.03 -22.78
CA UNK A 325 15.88 -13.95 -23.14
C UNK A 325 15.30 -12.60 -23.03
N PHE A 326 16.16 -11.64 -22.45
CA PHE A 326 15.70 -10.29 -22.13
C PHE A 326 15.23 -9.51 -23.37
N ALA A 327 16.00 -9.56 -24.44
CA ALA A 327 15.60 -8.86 -25.66
C ALA A 327 14.24 -9.36 -26.17
N ASP A 328 14.02 -10.67 -26.13
CA ASP A 328 12.74 -11.24 -26.59
C ASP A 328 11.61 -10.88 -25.63
N VAL A 329 11.86 -10.86 -24.33
CA VAL A 329 10.86 -10.43 -23.35
C VAL A 329 10.42 -9.00 -23.67
N MET A 330 11.37 -8.12 -23.91
CA MET A 330 11.05 -6.73 -24.22
C MET A 330 10.33 -6.58 -25.56
N ARG A 331 10.73 -7.36 -26.56
CA ARG A 331 10.05 -7.33 -27.85
C ARG A 331 8.58 -7.73 -27.72
N VAL A 332 8.32 -8.82 -27.01
CA VAL A 332 6.94 -9.30 -26.84
C VAL A 332 6.14 -8.35 -25.96
N THR A 333 6.74 -7.86 -24.92
CA THR A 333 6.06 -6.93 -23.99
C THR A 333 5.70 -5.63 -24.72
N ALA A 334 6.61 -5.08 -25.47
CA ALA A 334 6.37 -3.88 -26.26
C ALA A 334 5.24 -4.06 -27.28
N UNK A 335 5.22 -5.08 -27.80
CA UNK A 335 4.22 -5.41 -28.78
C UNK A 335 2.87 -5.56 -28.18
N UNK A 336 2.86 -6.05 -26.88
CA UNK A 336 1.65 -6.17 -26.14
C UNK A 336 1.11 -4.81 -25.82
N LEU A 337 2.00 -3.95 -25.28
CA LEU A 337 1.63 -2.60 -24.90
C LEU A 337 1.21 -1.74 -26.10
N UNK A 338 1.88 -1.91 -27.05
CA UNK A 338 1.53 -1.21 -28.26
C UNK A 338 0.22 -1.67 -28.84
N UNK A 339 -0.19 -2.89 -28.55
CA UNK A 339 -1.42 -3.37 -28.99
C UNK A 339 -2.55 -2.93 -28.08
N UNK A 340 -2.29 -2.81 -26.91
CA UNK A 340 -3.19 -2.33 -25.98
C UNK A 340 -3.47 -0.86 -26.16
N UNK A 341 -2.52 -0.04 -26.57
CA UNK A 341 -2.66 1.33 -26.86
C UNK A 341 -3.48 1.60 -28.08
N ARG A 342 -3.37 0.86 -29.03
CA ARG A 342 -4.05 1.04 -30.34
C ARG A 342 -5.45 0.44 -30.37
N ASP A 343 -5.57 -0.79 -29.98
CA ASP A 343 -6.81 -1.56 -30.16
C ASP A 343 -7.58 -1.82 -28.88
N GLY A 344 -6.96 -1.63 -27.73
CA GLY A 344 -7.60 -1.89 -26.45
C GLY A 344 -7.74 -3.37 -26.12
N ILE A 345 -8.65 -3.67 -25.22
CA ILE A 345 -8.98 -5.04 -24.86
C ILE A 345 -10.31 -5.42 -25.46
N THR A 346 -10.60 -6.72 -25.48
CA THR A 346 -11.87 -7.21 -26.01
C THR A 346 -12.98 -7.18 -24.95
N GLU A 347 -14.23 -7.33 -25.40
CA GLU A 347 -15.36 -7.50 -24.48
C GLU A 347 -15.15 -8.70 -23.55
N ALA A 348 -14.64 -9.79 -24.10
CA ALA A 348 -14.40 -10.98 -23.30
C ALA A 348 -13.37 -10.74 -22.22
N GLU A 349 -12.26 -10.07 -22.58
CA GLU A 349 -11.23 -9.71 -21.61
C GLU A 349 -11.77 -8.78 -20.52
N CYS A 350 -12.59 -7.82 -20.91
CA CYS A 350 -13.21 -6.89 -19.98
C CYS A 350 -14.08 -7.64 -18.97
N GLY A 351 -14.90 -8.57 -19.46
CA GLY A 351 -15.77 -9.38 -18.59
C GLY A 351 -14.97 -10.21 -17.60
N ILE A 352 -13.90 -10.86 -18.08
CA ILE A 352 -13.04 -11.67 -17.21
C ILE A 352 -12.38 -10.80 -16.13
N ALA A 353 -11.86 -9.65 -16.53
CA ALA A 353 -11.19 -8.76 -15.57
C ALA A 353 -12.17 -8.23 -14.53
N LYS A 354 -13.37 -7.84 -14.94
CA LYS A 354 -14.39 -7.36 -14.00
C LYS A 354 -14.77 -8.46 -13.02
N GLY A 355 -14.92 -9.69 -13.51
CA GLY A 355 -15.23 -10.84 -12.63
C GLY A 355 -14.10 -11.09 -11.64
N SER A 356 -12.86 -10.99 -12.09
CA SER A 356 -11.70 -11.17 -11.24
C SER A 356 -11.66 -10.11 -10.14
N LEU A 357 -11.91 -8.85 -10.50
CA LEU A 357 -11.92 -7.77 -9.51
C LEU A 357 -13.05 -7.94 -8.50
N ARG A 358 -14.24 -8.28 -8.99
CA ARG A 358 -15.39 -8.50 -8.11
C ARG A 358 -15.15 -9.64 -7.14
N GLY A 359 -14.69 -10.77 -7.66
CA GLY A 359 -14.41 -11.94 -6.81
C GLY A 359 -13.31 -11.65 -5.81
N GLY A 360 -12.25 -11.01 -6.26
CA GLY A 360 -11.13 -10.65 -5.39
C GLY A 360 -11.57 -9.76 -4.25
N LEU A 361 -12.41 -8.75 -4.55
CA LEU A 361 -12.90 -7.84 -3.52
C LEU A 361 -13.75 -8.58 -2.48
N VAL A 362 -14.72 -9.37 -2.92
CA VAL A 362 -15.62 -10.03 -1.99
C VAL A 362 -14.88 -11.09 -1.17
N LEU A 363 -14.11 -11.94 -1.84
CA LEU A 363 -13.37 -13.00 -1.15
C LEU A 363 -12.30 -12.42 -0.21
N GLY A 364 -11.68 -11.31 -0.62
CA GLY A 364 -10.65 -10.67 0.18
C GLY A 364 -11.17 -10.02 1.45
N LEU A 365 -12.48 -9.77 1.55
CA LEU A 365 -13.08 -9.09 2.70
C LEU A 365 -13.83 -10.03 3.64
N GLU A 366 -13.55 -11.32 3.59
CA GLU A 366 -14.26 -12.24 4.45
C GLU A 366 -13.76 -12.30 5.88
N ASP A 367 -12.54 -11.88 6.13
CA ASP A 367 -11.99 -11.90 7.49
C ASP A 367 -12.02 -10.52 8.12
N SER A 368 -11.93 -10.49 9.46
CA SER A 368 -12.05 -9.25 10.21
C SER A 368 -10.87 -8.30 9.96
N SER A 369 -9.68 -8.84 9.76
CA SER A 369 -8.51 -8.01 9.50
C SER A 369 -8.63 -7.23 8.19
N SER A 370 -9.08 -7.90 7.14
CA SER A 370 -9.26 -7.25 5.84
C SER A 370 -10.35 -6.19 5.90
N ARG A 371 -11.42 -6.49 6.62
CA ARG A 371 -12.50 -5.52 6.83
C ARG A 371 -12.04 -4.29 7.60
N UNK A 372 -11.36 -4.47 8.51
CA UNK A 372 -10.83 -3.41 9.28
C UNK A 372 -10.07 -2.47 8.47
N SER A 373 -9.26 -3.09 7.61
CA SER A 373 -8.48 -2.28 6.67
C SER A 373 -9.34 -1.55 5.64
N UNK A 374 -10.26 -2.18 5.25
CA UNK A 374 -11.13 -1.54 4.29
C UNK A 374 -11.89 -0.41 4.87
N UNK A 375 -12.16 -0.45 6.14
CA UNK A 375 -12.84 0.55 6.82
C UNK A 375 -11.98 1.73 7.14
N UNK A 376 -10.79 1.52 7.39
CA UNK A 376 -9.81 2.47 7.68
C UNK A 376 -9.37 3.25 6.52
N ARG A 377 -9.11 2.52 5.50
CA ARG A 377 -8.60 3.20 4.31
C ARG A 377 -9.66 4.09 3.67
N SER A 378 -10.89 3.65 3.70
CA SER A 378 -11.97 4.45 3.15
C SER A 378 -12.06 5.81 3.85
N GLU A 379 -12.05 5.76 5.16
CA GLU A 379 -12.15 6.99 5.96
C GLU A 379 -10.92 7.87 5.77
N LEU A 380 -9.75 7.29 5.81
CA LEU A 380 -8.50 8.05 5.73
C LEU A 380 -8.32 8.65 4.32
N ASN A 381 -8.60 7.87 3.29
CA ASN A 381 -8.33 8.28 1.91
C ASN A 381 -9.43 9.15 1.33
N TYR A 382 -10.68 8.96 1.75
CA TYR A 382 -11.82 9.64 1.13
C TYR A 382 -12.61 10.49 2.10
N GLY A 383 -12.36 10.33 3.41
CA GLY A 383 -13.10 11.08 4.43
C GLY A 383 -14.51 10.58 4.65
N LYS A 384 -14.84 9.41 4.12
CA LYS A 384 -16.17 8.84 4.27
C LYS A 384 -16.11 7.34 4.02
N HIS A 385 -17.13 6.65 4.52
CA HIS A 385 -17.27 5.21 4.30
C HIS A 385 -17.69 4.94 2.87
N ARG A 386 -17.03 3.97 2.24
CA ARG A 386 -17.44 3.47 0.92
C ARG A 386 -17.78 1.99 1.08
N SER A 387 -19.05 1.67 0.85
CA SER A 387 -19.51 0.29 1.04
C SER A 387 -18.97 -0.62 -0.06
N ILE A 388 -18.98 -1.92 0.22
CA ILE A 388 -18.63 -2.93 -0.78
C ILE A 388 -19.57 -2.80 -1.97
N GLU A 389 -20.86 -2.60 -1.72
CA GLU A 389 -21.86 -2.46 -2.80
C GLU A 389 -21.53 -1.29 -3.71
N HIS A 390 -21.10 -0.17 -3.14
CA HIS A 390 -20.71 0.99 -3.94
C HIS A 390 -19.57 0.65 -4.89
N THR A 391 -18.53 0.00 -4.35
CA THR A 391 -17.37 -0.38 -5.17
C THR A 391 -17.76 -1.40 -6.24
N LEU A 392 -18.58 -2.38 -5.88
CA LEU A 392 -19.03 -3.39 -6.84
C LEU A 392 -19.82 -2.73 -7.99
N ARG A 393 -20.66 -1.74 -7.68
CA ARG A 393 -21.39 -1.01 -8.72
C ARG A 393 -20.42 -0.25 -9.63
N GLN A 394 -19.40 0.36 -9.07
CA GLN A 394 -18.41 1.08 -9.88
C GLN A 394 -17.68 0.13 -10.83
N ILE A 395 -17.33 -1.06 -10.36
CA ILE A 395 -16.70 -2.06 -11.21
C ILE A 395 -17.66 -2.51 -12.30
N GLU A 396 -18.92 -2.78 -11.92
CA GLU A 396 -19.93 -3.27 -12.86
C GLU A 396 -20.20 -2.27 -13.98
N GLN A 397 -20.13 -0.96 -13.68
CA GLN A 397 -20.41 0.08 -14.64
C GLN A 397 -19.29 0.32 -15.66
N VAL A 398 -18.09 -0.26 -15.43
CA VAL A 398 -17.01 -0.10 -16.38
C VAL A 398 -17.37 -0.76 -17.70
N THR A 399 -17.15 -0.05 -18.81
CA THR A 399 -17.39 -0.57 -20.16
C THR A 399 -16.07 -0.78 -20.86
N VAL A 400 -16.09 -1.64 -21.88
CA VAL A 400 -14.88 -1.86 -22.68
C VAL A 400 -14.45 -0.57 -23.37
N GLU A 401 -15.40 0.26 -23.76
CA GLU A 401 -15.09 1.56 -24.39
C GLU A 401 -14.32 2.46 -23.45
N GLU A 402 -14.74 2.51 -22.17
CA GLU A 402 -14.04 3.29 -21.16
C GLU A 402 -12.62 2.77 -20.93
N VAL A 403 -12.48 1.46 -20.82
CA VAL A 403 -11.15 0.85 -20.64
C VAL A 403 -10.23 1.20 -21.80
N ASN A 404 -10.77 1.11 -23.01
CA ASN A 404 -9.96 1.37 -24.19
C ASN A 404 -9.57 2.83 -24.33
N ALA A 405 -10.44 3.75 -23.88
CA ALA A 405 -10.09 5.17 -23.82
C ALA A 405 -8.97 5.41 -22.81
N VAL A 406 -9.04 4.75 -21.66
CA VAL A 406 -7.97 4.84 -20.66
C VAL A 406 -6.66 4.30 -21.23
N ALA A 407 -6.72 3.17 -21.93
CA ALA A 407 -5.52 2.60 -22.52
C ALA A 407 -4.87 3.55 -23.52
N ARG A 408 -5.68 4.15 -24.41
CA ARG A 408 -5.15 5.10 -25.40
C ARG A 408 -4.49 6.30 -24.71
N HIS A 409 -5.12 6.79 -23.66
CA HIS A 409 -4.62 7.96 -22.93
C HIS A 409 -3.33 7.66 -22.18
N LEU A 410 -3.29 6.57 -21.42
CA LEU A 410 -2.17 6.31 -20.52
C LEU A 410 -1.01 5.60 -21.18
N LEU A 411 -1.29 4.65 -22.08
CA LEU A 411 -0.19 3.86 -22.66
C LEU A 411 0.60 4.63 -23.72
N SER A 412 0.12 5.81 -24.11
CA SER A 412 0.86 6.70 -24.98
C SER A 412 1.88 7.56 -24.23
N ARG A 413 1.81 7.57 -22.90
CA ARG A 413 2.72 8.37 -22.09
C ARG A 413 4.13 7.81 -22.13
N ARG A 414 5.09 8.67 -21.78
CA ARG A 414 6.49 8.27 -21.68
C ARG A 414 6.67 7.30 -20.53
N TYR A 415 7.40 6.22 -20.76
CA TYR A 415 7.64 5.20 -19.74
C TYR A 415 8.90 5.52 -18.95
N GLY A 416 8.91 5.05 -17.70
CA GLY A 416 10.12 4.92 -16.92
C GLY A 416 10.45 3.46 -16.78
N ALA A 417 11.71 3.15 -16.48
CA ALA A 417 12.11 1.75 -16.37
C ALA A 417 13.32 1.61 -15.47
N ALA A 418 13.42 0.45 -14.86
CA ALA A 418 14.59 0.05 -14.09
C ALA A 418 14.97 -1.36 -14.49
N VAL A 419 16.27 -1.59 -14.63
CA VAL A 419 16.82 -2.90 -14.97
C VAL A 419 17.90 -3.25 -13.95
N LEU A 420 17.84 -4.48 -13.46
CA LEU A 420 18.85 -5.00 -12.54
C LEU A 420 19.29 -6.35 -13.09
N GLY A 421 20.57 -6.48 -13.44
CA GLY A 421 21.07 -7.70 -14.01
C GLY A 421 22.47 -7.55 -14.58
N PRO A 422 22.96 -8.58 -15.26
CA PRO A 422 24.34 -8.59 -15.76
C PRO A 422 24.48 -7.84 -17.09
N HIS A 423 24.23 -6.55 -17.07
CA HIS A 423 24.30 -5.70 -18.26
C HIS A 423 25.27 -4.57 -17.98
N GLY A 424 26.25 -4.39 -18.88
CA GLY A 424 27.34 -3.47 -18.65
C GLY A 424 27.01 -2.01 -18.82
N SER A 425 26.05 -1.68 -19.67
CA SER A 425 25.71 -0.30 -19.95
C SER A 425 24.30 -0.19 -20.47
N LYS A 426 23.73 1.03 -20.40
CA LYS A 426 22.41 1.28 -20.96
C LYS A 426 22.36 1.03 -22.45
N ARG A 427 23.47 1.25 -23.15
CA ARG A 427 23.52 1.01 -24.60
C ARG A 427 23.30 -0.45 -24.96
N SER A 428 23.66 -1.37 -24.08
CA SER A 428 23.50 -2.80 -24.32
C SER A 428 22.07 -3.30 -24.04
N LEU A 429 21.21 -2.46 -23.48
CA LEU A 429 19.83 -2.85 -23.18
C LEU A 429 19.00 -2.93 -24.46
N PRO A 430 17.92 -3.72 -24.46
CA PRO A 430 17.11 -3.87 -25.68
C PRO A 430 16.62 -2.55 -26.25
N GLN A 431 16.62 -2.46 -27.57
CA GLN A 431 16.20 -1.26 -28.30
C GLN A 431 14.77 -0.86 -27.94
N GLN A 432 13.87 -1.84 -27.84
CA GLN A 432 12.47 -1.56 -27.50
C GLN A 432 12.34 -0.85 -26.17
N LEU A 433 13.13 -1.28 -25.19
CA LEU A 433 13.09 -0.65 -23.87
C LEU A 433 13.60 0.78 -23.93
N ARG A 434 14.74 0.98 -24.61
CA ARG A 434 15.31 2.33 -24.71
C ARG A 434 14.36 3.27 -25.44
N ALA A 435 13.66 2.78 -26.46
CA ALA A 435 12.70 3.59 -27.23
C ALA A 435 11.50 4.00 -26.38
N MET A 436 11.03 3.13 -25.49
CA MET A 436 9.86 3.44 -24.66
C MET A 436 10.17 4.52 -23.64
N VAL A 437 11.39 4.57 -23.12
CA VAL A 437 11.78 5.58 -22.13
C VAL A 437 12.24 6.87 -22.82
N GLY A 438 12.90 6.73 -23.92
CA GLY A 438 13.51 7.77 -24.68
C GLY A 438 12.79 8.96 -25.00
#